data_3e12cdf8c71891442ee7fb25f26ff14a
#
_entry.id   3e12cdf8c71891442ee7fb25f26ff14a
#
_cell.length_a   1.000
_cell.length_b   1.000
_cell.length_c   1.000
_cell.angle_alpha   90.00
_cell.angle_beta   90.00
_cell.angle_gamma   90.00
#
_symmetry.space_group_name_H-M   'P 1'
#
loop_
_entity.id
_entity.type
_entity.pdbx_description
1 polymer ?
#
loop_
_entity_poly.entity_id
_entity_poly.type
_entity_poly.pdbx_seq_one_letter_code
_entity_poly.pdbx_strand_id
1 'polypeptide(L)'
;SRRQRQMCIRDSYKTVNIYKFSKEFAEKKYVPFLEAYTKAVGNNEYYENVLRIISFVDSHDLKALPITNEKWYEIDDKQDLDIAQTIFAGDENMLGKFYSRYGGFWRFPQMLDFCYLVNPYFHSSKIIDEMEANFRTLVAEYPSGMKVNTLLASKCWGVKEDYIICGNGAAELIKELMETLTGTLGIIRPTFEEYPNRCQLQTVVTFIPQNNEYRYNIQDLMDFFGSKPVDTLLLINPDNPSGNYISMEDVCILAKWCERHGVRLIVDESFVDFSEGWTNNSLLYDNVLETYPHMIVIKSISKSYGVPGLRLGIMCSADVGLITRMKKAVSIWNINSFAEFFMQIFSKYEKDYK
;
A
#
# COMPACT_ATOMS: atom_id res chain seq x y z
N SER A 1 -16.62 -15.10 -2.80
CA SER A 1 -15.74 -14.91 -1.64
C SER A 1 -14.39 -15.58 -1.87
N ARG A 2 -13.28 -15.07 -1.26
CA ARG A 2 -11.92 -15.66 -1.39
C ARG A 2 -11.87 -17.13 -0.97
N ARG A 3 -12.69 -17.57 0.00
CA ARG A 3 -12.79 -18.99 0.40
C ARG A 3 -13.32 -19.90 -0.72
N GLN A 4 -14.20 -19.42 -1.57
CA GLN A 4 -14.64 -20.21 -2.73
C GLN A 4 -13.56 -20.30 -3.83
N ARG A 5 -12.65 -19.31 -3.94
CA ARG A 5 -11.53 -19.33 -4.91
C ARG A 5 -10.38 -20.27 -4.50
N GLN A 6 -10.17 -20.49 -3.20
CA GLN A 6 -9.12 -21.41 -2.71
C GLN A 6 -9.54 -22.89 -2.71
N MET A 7 -10.82 -23.20 -2.87
CA MET A 7 -11.32 -24.57 -3.03
C MET A 7 -11.45 -25.02 -4.49
N CYS A 8 -10.85 -24.32 -5.43
CA CYS A 8 -10.74 -24.85 -6.80
C CYS A 8 -9.71 -25.98 -6.83
N ILE A 9 -10.18 -27.19 -6.60
CA ILE A 9 -9.51 -28.41 -7.06
C ILE A 9 -9.25 -28.23 -8.55
N ARG A 10 -8.09 -28.64 -9.05
CA ARG A 10 -7.63 -28.43 -10.44
C ARG A 10 -8.65 -28.78 -11.55
N ASP A 11 -9.75 -29.43 -11.24
CA ASP A 11 -10.77 -29.95 -12.16
C ASP A 11 -12.17 -29.36 -11.92
N SER A 12 -12.29 -28.19 -11.28
CA SER A 12 -13.58 -27.54 -11.02
C SER A 12 -13.74 -26.27 -11.85
N TYR A 13 -14.93 -26.09 -12.43
CA TYR A 13 -15.30 -24.89 -13.17
C TYR A 13 -16.33 -24.06 -12.39
N LYS A 14 -16.16 -22.72 -12.37
CA LYS A 14 -17.22 -21.82 -11.92
C LYS A 14 -18.22 -21.68 -13.07
N THR A 15 -19.50 -21.89 -12.80
CA THR A 15 -20.56 -21.64 -13.78
C THR A 15 -20.72 -20.14 -14.03
N VAL A 16 -21.06 -19.79 -15.28
CA VAL A 16 -21.44 -18.44 -15.69
C VAL A 16 -22.96 -18.26 -15.75
N ASN A 17 -23.72 -19.17 -15.13
CA ASN A 17 -25.18 -19.18 -15.08
C ASN A 17 -25.87 -19.28 -16.47
N ILE A 18 -25.19 -19.86 -17.45
CA ILE A 18 -25.71 -20.13 -18.78
C ILE A 18 -25.75 -21.64 -18.97
N TYR A 19 -26.97 -22.18 -19.12
CA TYR A 19 -27.19 -23.61 -19.27
C TYR A 19 -28.03 -23.89 -20.53
N LYS A 20 -27.68 -24.95 -21.21
CA LYS A 20 -28.45 -25.47 -22.32
C LYS A 20 -28.79 -26.94 -22.05
N PHE A 21 -30.06 -27.22 -21.82
CA PHE A 21 -30.55 -28.59 -21.60
C PHE A 21 -31.31 -29.11 -22.82
N SER A 22 -31.17 -30.41 -23.09
CA SER A 22 -32.08 -31.08 -24.00
C SER A 22 -33.47 -31.19 -23.34
N LYS A 23 -34.53 -31.27 -24.16
CA LYS A 23 -35.89 -31.47 -23.63
C LYS A 23 -35.96 -32.74 -22.79
N GLU A 24 -35.38 -33.81 -23.28
CA GLU A 24 -35.35 -35.10 -22.58
C GLU A 24 -34.67 -35.04 -21.23
N PHE A 25 -33.50 -34.40 -21.13
CA PHE A 25 -32.82 -34.22 -19.85
C PHE A 25 -33.66 -33.37 -18.90
N ALA A 26 -34.23 -32.27 -19.38
CA ALA A 26 -35.03 -31.38 -18.54
C ALA A 26 -36.27 -32.13 -17.99
N GLU A 27 -37.02 -32.83 -18.81
CA GLU A 27 -38.26 -33.49 -18.40
C GLU A 27 -38.02 -34.75 -17.56
N LYS A 28 -37.00 -35.54 -17.90
CA LYS A 28 -36.79 -36.84 -17.25
C LYS A 28 -35.86 -36.77 -16.02
N LYS A 29 -34.97 -35.78 -15.96
CA LYS A 29 -33.98 -35.70 -14.87
C LYS A 29 -34.06 -34.39 -14.12
N TYR A 30 -33.81 -33.23 -14.76
CA TYR A 30 -33.62 -31.99 -14.07
C TYR A 30 -34.84 -31.51 -13.27
N VAL A 31 -36.01 -31.45 -13.91
CA VAL A 31 -37.25 -31.00 -13.27
C VAL A 31 -37.67 -31.90 -12.11
N PRO A 32 -37.71 -33.24 -12.25
CA PRO A 32 -38.04 -34.14 -11.14
C PRO A 32 -37.07 -34.01 -9.94
N PHE A 33 -35.77 -33.88 -10.21
CA PHE A 33 -34.79 -33.65 -9.13
C PHE A 33 -34.98 -32.31 -8.47
N LEU A 34 -35.25 -31.23 -9.24
CA LEU A 34 -35.50 -29.89 -8.72
C LEU A 34 -36.75 -29.86 -7.84
N GLU A 35 -37.84 -30.49 -8.27
CA GLU A 35 -39.07 -30.61 -7.47
C GLU A 35 -38.86 -31.39 -6.17
N ALA A 36 -38.13 -32.48 -6.22
CA ALA A 36 -37.81 -33.27 -5.04
C ALA A 36 -36.92 -32.47 -4.08
N TYR A 37 -35.90 -31.77 -4.60
CA TYR A 37 -34.95 -30.95 -3.82
C TYR A 37 -35.66 -29.80 -3.13
N THR A 38 -36.52 -29.06 -3.85
CA THR A 38 -37.28 -27.94 -3.28
C THR A 38 -38.26 -28.38 -2.19
N LYS A 39 -38.87 -29.55 -2.34
CA LYS A 39 -39.72 -30.15 -1.31
C LYS A 39 -38.96 -30.58 -0.06
N ALA A 40 -37.73 -31.04 -0.23
CA ALA A 40 -36.91 -31.57 0.86
C ALA A 40 -36.14 -30.46 1.63
N VAL A 41 -35.65 -29.46 0.92
CA VAL A 41 -34.69 -28.45 1.45
C VAL A 41 -35.28 -27.04 1.49
N GLY A 42 -36.33 -26.77 0.71
CA GLY A 42 -36.97 -25.46 0.58
C GLY A 42 -36.54 -24.68 -0.65
N ASN A 43 -37.07 -23.45 -0.80
CA ASN A 43 -36.89 -22.63 -2.01
C ASN A 43 -35.76 -21.60 -1.91
N ASN A 44 -34.99 -21.59 -0.82
CA ASN A 44 -33.93 -20.59 -0.58
C ASN A 44 -32.52 -21.09 -0.94
N GLU A 45 -32.44 -22.18 -1.70
CA GLU A 45 -31.19 -22.78 -2.12
C GLU A 45 -30.91 -22.51 -3.60
N TYR A 46 -29.62 -22.52 -3.97
CA TYR A 46 -29.21 -22.36 -5.37
C TYR A 46 -29.61 -23.59 -6.20
N TYR A 47 -30.25 -23.37 -7.34
CA TYR A 47 -30.66 -24.45 -8.23
C TYR A 47 -29.48 -25.25 -8.82
N GLU A 48 -28.28 -24.69 -8.83
CA GLU A 48 -27.05 -25.39 -9.22
C GLU A 48 -26.71 -26.54 -8.29
N ASN A 49 -27.21 -26.53 -7.06
CA ASN A 49 -27.05 -27.67 -6.16
C ASN A 49 -27.72 -28.93 -6.72
N VAL A 50 -28.83 -28.77 -7.46
CA VAL A 50 -29.48 -29.85 -8.14
C VAL A 50 -28.62 -30.42 -9.28
N LEU A 51 -28.00 -29.54 -10.07
CA LEU A 51 -27.06 -29.95 -11.12
C LEU A 51 -25.85 -30.68 -10.56
N ARG A 52 -25.36 -30.24 -9.42
CA ARG A 52 -24.28 -30.92 -8.68
C ARG A 52 -24.68 -32.33 -8.25
N ILE A 53 -25.88 -32.50 -7.71
CA ILE A 53 -26.40 -33.82 -7.33
C ILE A 53 -26.52 -34.72 -8.54
N ILE A 54 -27.11 -34.25 -9.65
CA ILE A 54 -27.24 -34.99 -10.88
C ILE A 54 -25.87 -35.44 -11.41
N SER A 55 -24.86 -34.55 -11.38
CA SER A 55 -23.52 -34.89 -11.84
C SER A 55 -22.79 -35.91 -10.97
N PHE A 56 -23.15 -36.05 -9.69
CA PHE A 56 -22.66 -37.13 -8.83
C PHE A 56 -23.33 -38.46 -9.09
N VAL A 57 -24.61 -38.44 -9.46
CA VAL A 57 -25.40 -39.65 -9.76
C VAL A 57 -25.08 -40.17 -11.16
N ASP A 58 -24.91 -39.27 -12.11
CA ASP A 58 -24.61 -39.60 -13.51
C ASP A 58 -23.68 -38.53 -14.14
N SER A 59 -22.41 -38.82 -14.15
CA SER A 59 -21.35 -37.89 -14.60
C SER A 59 -21.35 -37.63 -16.12
N HIS A 60 -22.15 -38.36 -16.91
CA HIS A 60 -22.12 -38.28 -18.37
C HIS A 60 -23.16 -37.31 -18.96
N ASP A 61 -24.14 -36.87 -18.17
CA ASP A 61 -25.24 -36.05 -18.65
C ASP A 61 -24.91 -34.56 -18.83
N LEU A 62 -23.94 -34.04 -18.04
CA LEU A 62 -23.58 -32.65 -18.09
C LEU A 62 -22.16 -32.47 -18.66
N LYS A 63 -22.04 -31.57 -19.62
CA LYS A 63 -20.74 -31.20 -20.21
C LYS A 63 -20.45 -29.74 -19.98
N ALA A 64 -19.22 -29.42 -19.51
CA ALA A 64 -18.78 -28.07 -19.42
C ALA A 64 -18.31 -27.54 -20.78
N LEU A 65 -18.76 -26.32 -21.13
CA LEU A 65 -18.19 -25.53 -22.21
C LEU A 65 -17.32 -24.42 -21.59
N PRO A 66 -15.99 -24.58 -21.55
CA PRO A 66 -15.12 -23.57 -20.96
C PRO A 66 -15.15 -22.28 -21.78
N ILE A 67 -15.28 -21.14 -21.09
CA ILE A 67 -15.06 -19.81 -21.65
C ILE A 67 -13.57 -19.52 -21.50
N THR A 68 -12.84 -19.33 -22.59
CA THR A 68 -11.38 -19.16 -22.59
C THR A 68 -10.92 -17.76 -22.96
N ASN A 69 -11.64 -17.10 -23.87
CA ASN A 69 -11.21 -15.79 -24.41
C ASN A 69 -12.27 -14.69 -24.25
N GLU A 70 -13.48 -15.04 -23.85
CA GLU A 70 -14.57 -14.09 -23.68
C GLU A 70 -14.46 -13.43 -22.30
N LYS A 71 -14.69 -12.12 -22.26
CA LYS A 71 -14.85 -11.40 -21.01
C LYS A 71 -16.19 -11.75 -20.38
N TRP A 72 -16.17 -12.10 -19.11
CA TRP A 72 -17.38 -12.37 -18.33
C TRP A 72 -17.21 -11.80 -16.92
N TYR A 73 -18.28 -11.27 -16.35
CA TYR A 73 -18.30 -10.80 -14.98
C TYR A 73 -19.71 -10.89 -14.39
N GLU A 74 -19.85 -11.38 -13.16
CA GLU A 74 -21.11 -11.49 -12.43
C GLU A 74 -21.31 -10.22 -11.60
N ILE A 75 -22.50 -9.64 -11.67
CA ILE A 75 -22.84 -8.37 -11.02
C ILE A 75 -23.87 -8.66 -9.94
N ASP A 76 -23.44 -8.66 -8.68
CA ASP A 76 -24.29 -8.86 -7.50
C ASP A 76 -24.58 -7.53 -6.80
N ASP A 77 -23.67 -6.56 -6.90
CA ASP A 77 -23.83 -5.27 -6.26
C ASP A 77 -23.30 -4.10 -7.14
N LYS A 78 -23.38 -2.87 -6.61
CA LYS A 78 -22.90 -1.67 -7.32
C LYS A 78 -21.40 -1.67 -7.57
N GLN A 79 -20.63 -2.33 -6.71
CA GLN A 79 -19.21 -2.43 -6.86
C GLN A 79 -18.83 -3.41 -7.98
N ASP A 80 -19.57 -4.52 -8.10
CA ASP A 80 -19.41 -5.44 -9.21
C ASP A 80 -19.78 -4.78 -10.55
N LEU A 81 -20.82 -3.94 -10.56
CA LEU A 81 -21.15 -3.14 -11.73
C LEU A 81 -20.01 -2.22 -12.15
N ASP A 82 -19.36 -1.53 -11.22
CA ASP A 82 -18.23 -0.65 -11.50
C ASP A 82 -17.00 -1.45 -12.01
N ILE A 83 -16.74 -2.64 -11.46
CA ILE A 83 -15.71 -3.55 -11.95
C ILE A 83 -16.04 -4.01 -13.38
N ALA A 84 -17.27 -4.46 -13.61
CA ALA A 84 -17.73 -4.86 -14.94
C ALA A 84 -17.57 -3.72 -15.96
N GLN A 85 -18.01 -2.52 -15.62
CA GLN A 85 -17.85 -1.32 -16.47
C GLN A 85 -16.38 -1.01 -16.77
N THR A 86 -15.46 -1.37 -15.87
CA THR A 86 -14.02 -1.21 -16.09
C THR A 86 -13.48 -2.30 -17.02
N ILE A 87 -13.83 -3.57 -16.79
CA ILE A 87 -13.40 -4.71 -17.61
C ILE A 87 -13.90 -4.59 -19.06
N PHE A 88 -15.12 -4.09 -19.25
CA PHE A 88 -15.77 -3.93 -20.57
C PHE A 88 -15.57 -2.55 -21.20
N ALA A 89 -14.83 -1.64 -20.55
CA ALA A 89 -14.47 -0.37 -21.18
C ALA A 89 -13.54 -0.60 -22.38
N GLY A 90 -13.63 0.25 -23.39
CA GLY A 90 -12.60 0.30 -24.44
C GLY A 90 -11.24 0.73 -23.87
N ASP A 91 -10.15 0.31 -24.52
CA ASP A 91 -8.77 0.45 -24.00
C ASP A 91 -8.42 1.87 -23.58
N GLU A 92 -8.86 2.88 -24.33
CA GLU A 92 -8.63 4.31 -24.00
C GLU A 92 -9.31 4.73 -22.69
N ASN A 93 -10.49 4.20 -22.38
CA ASN A 93 -11.26 4.53 -21.20
C ASN A 93 -10.87 3.67 -19.99
N MET A 94 -10.36 2.47 -20.24
CA MET A 94 -9.99 1.51 -19.19
C MET A 94 -8.85 2.05 -18.30
N LEU A 95 -7.81 2.62 -18.91
CA LEU A 95 -6.68 3.21 -18.17
C LEU A 95 -7.14 4.36 -17.26
N GLY A 96 -7.98 5.25 -17.75
CA GLY A 96 -8.55 6.35 -16.95
C GLY A 96 -9.37 5.85 -15.76
N LYS A 97 -10.14 4.75 -15.95
CA LYS A 97 -10.89 4.11 -14.86
C LYS A 97 -9.98 3.47 -13.81
N PHE A 98 -8.85 2.86 -14.20
CA PHE A 98 -7.86 2.36 -13.25
C PHE A 98 -7.19 3.51 -12.47
N TYR A 99 -6.78 4.58 -13.13
CA TYR A 99 -6.19 5.74 -12.46
C TYR A 99 -7.13 6.34 -11.42
N SER A 100 -8.41 6.50 -11.75
CA SER A 100 -9.38 7.10 -10.82
C SER A 100 -9.63 6.30 -9.55
N ARG A 101 -9.28 5.00 -9.53
CA ARG A 101 -9.47 4.13 -8.36
C ARG A 101 -8.44 4.35 -7.26
N TYR A 102 -7.24 4.76 -7.58
CA TYR A 102 -6.13 4.88 -6.64
C TYR A 102 -5.89 3.65 -5.74
N GLY A 103 -6.28 2.43 -6.19
CA GLY A 103 -6.13 1.20 -5.42
C GLY A 103 -7.22 0.16 -5.69
N GLY A 104 -7.23 -0.89 -4.85
CA GLY A 104 -8.21 -1.97 -4.99
C GLY A 104 -7.97 -2.90 -6.18
N PHE A 105 -6.75 -2.93 -6.70
CA PHE A 105 -6.40 -3.69 -7.90
C PHE A 105 -6.41 -5.21 -7.70
N TRP A 106 -6.47 -5.70 -6.45
CA TRP A 106 -6.73 -7.13 -6.17
C TRP A 106 -8.06 -7.65 -6.76
N ARG A 107 -8.95 -6.76 -7.18
CA ARG A 107 -10.21 -7.08 -7.87
C ARG A 107 -10.01 -7.40 -9.35
N PHE A 108 -8.84 -7.10 -9.87
CA PHE A 108 -8.44 -7.29 -11.26
C PHE A 108 -7.25 -8.26 -11.35
N PRO A 109 -7.43 -9.56 -11.05
CA PRO A 109 -6.32 -10.52 -10.90
C PRO A 109 -5.52 -10.78 -12.17
N GLN A 110 -6.04 -10.35 -13.33
CA GLN A 110 -5.36 -10.45 -14.63
C GLN A 110 -4.57 -9.20 -14.97
N MET A 111 -4.71 -8.12 -14.19
CA MET A 111 -3.99 -6.88 -14.41
C MET A 111 -2.54 -7.02 -13.94
N LEU A 112 -1.61 -6.61 -14.80
CA LEU A 112 -0.21 -6.48 -14.44
C LEU A 112 0.02 -5.09 -13.82
N ASP A 113 0.24 -5.05 -12.51
CA ASP A 113 0.40 -3.82 -11.74
C ASP A 113 1.87 -3.44 -11.60
N PHE A 114 2.26 -2.31 -12.20
CA PHE A 114 3.57 -1.67 -12.05
C PHE A 114 3.50 -0.37 -11.24
N CYS A 115 2.33 -0.02 -10.68
CA CYS A 115 2.10 1.22 -9.97
C CYS A 115 2.45 1.11 -8.48
N TYR A 116 2.15 -0.01 -7.85
CA TYR A 116 2.34 -0.21 -6.41
C TYR A 116 3.55 -1.09 -6.11
N LEU A 117 4.68 -0.43 -5.84
CA LEU A 117 5.92 -1.07 -5.42
C LEU A 117 5.81 -1.49 -3.96
N VAL A 118 5.42 -2.74 -3.73
CA VAL A 118 5.23 -3.34 -2.41
C VAL A 118 5.97 -4.66 -2.38
N ASN A 119 6.73 -4.92 -1.30
CA ASN A 119 7.42 -6.19 -1.09
C ASN A 119 6.40 -7.34 -1.01
N PRO A 120 6.41 -8.31 -1.92
CA PRO A 120 5.47 -9.44 -1.90
C PRO A 120 5.92 -10.60 -1.02
N TYR A 121 7.11 -10.54 -0.43
CA TYR A 121 7.78 -11.69 0.17
C TYR A 121 7.79 -11.68 1.70
N PHE A 122 7.76 -10.50 2.35
CA PHE A 122 8.00 -10.41 3.79
C PHE A 122 6.86 -10.96 4.64
N HIS A 123 5.61 -10.73 4.31
CA HIS A 123 4.53 -11.22 5.16
C HIS A 123 4.49 -12.77 5.15
N SER A 124 5.32 -13.38 6.00
CA SER A 124 5.32 -14.81 6.20
C SER A 124 3.95 -15.29 6.69
N SER A 125 3.60 -16.55 6.41
CA SER A 125 2.32 -17.12 6.87
C SER A 125 2.13 -16.95 8.38
N LYS A 126 3.21 -17.04 9.17
CA LYS A 126 3.19 -16.94 10.63
C LYS A 126 2.71 -15.57 11.13
N ILE A 127 3.16 -14.46 10.52
CA ILE A 127 2.71 -13.13 10.92
C ILE A 127 1.25 -12.90 10.55
N ILE A 128 0.82 -13.45 9.40
CA ILE A 128 -0.58 -13.39 8.96
C ILE A 128 -1.46 -14.24 9.90
N ASP A 129 -1.05 -15.47 10.23
CA ASP A 129 -1.78 -16.34 11.15
C ASP A 129 -1.95 -15.69 12.53
N GLU A 130 -0.92 -14.99 13.04
CA GLU A 130 -0.98 -14.26 14.32
C GLU A 130 -1.95 -13.07 14.23
N MET A 131 -1.99 -12.36 13.12
CA MET A 131 -2.95 -11.29 12.88
C MET A 131 -4.39 -11.82 12.74
N GLU A 132 -4.58 -12.94 12.03
CA GLU A 132 -5.87 -13.61 11.88
C GLU A 132 -6.41 -14.09 13.24
N ALA A 133 -5.56 -14.65 14.09
CA ALA A 133 -5.94 -15.09 15.43
C ALA A 133 -6.49 -13.96 16.30
N ASN A 134 -6.01 -12.74 16.10
CA ASN A 134 -6.41 -11.55 16.86
C ASN A 134 -7.45 -10.69 16.13
N PHE A 135 -7.87 -11.05 14.92
CA PHE A 135 -8.72 -10.23 14.04
C PHE A 135 -9.99 -9.69 14.74
N ARG A 136 -10.71 -10.54 15.52
CA ARG A 136 -11.95 -10.14 16.18
C ARG A 136 -11.72 -9.02 17.19
N THR A 137 -10.65 -9.11 17.99
CA THR A 137 -10.26 -8.08 18.96
C THR A 137 -9.84 -6.81 18.24
N LEU A 138 -8.99 -6.93 17.23
CA LEU A 138 -8.45 -5.78 16.49
C LEU A 138 -9.53 -4.99 15.73
N VAL A 139 -10.63 -5.64 15.34
CA VAL A 139 -11.77 -4.95 14.70
C VAL A 139 -12.67 -4.28 15.73
N ALA A 140 -12.82 -4.88 16.92
CA ALA A 140 -13.81 -4.45 17.90
C ALA A 140 -13.30 -3.38 18.86
N GLU A 141 -11.96 -3.28 19.05
CA GLU A 141 -11.36 -2.42 20.07
C GLU A 141 -10.62 -1.24 19.44
N TYR A 142 -10.63 -0.11 20.15
CA TYR A 142 -9.82 1.04 19.77
C TYR A 142 -8.33 0.76 19.95
N PRO A 143 -7.47 1.32 19.07
CA PRO A 143 -6.04 1.29 19.30
C PRO A 143 -5.65 2.15 20.51
N SER A 144 -4.43 1.95 21.00
CA SER A 144 -3.85 2.80 22.02
C SER A 144 -3.60 4.23 21.51
N GLY A 145 -3.41 5.17 22.43
CA GLY A 145 -3.07 6.55 22.07
C GLY A 145 -1.61 6.73 21.64
N MET A 146 -1.29 7.94 21.18
CA MET A 146 0.02 8.32 20.62
C MET A 146 1.21 7.93 21.50
N LYS A 147 1.09 8.00 22.84
CA LYS A 147 2.18 7.65 23.74
C LYS A 147 2.61 6.19 23.59
N VAL A 148 1.66 5.25 23.54
CA VAL A 148 1.95 3.82 23.39
C VAL A 148 2.46 3.54 21.98
N ASN A 149 1.81 4.12 20.98
CA ASN A 149 2.19 3.92 19.58
C ASN A 149 3.60 4.47 19.28
N THR A 150 3.98 5.61 19.90
CA THR A 150 5.35 6.15 19.81
C THR A 150 6.37 5.23 20.47
N LEU A 151 6.06 4.65 21.64
CA LEU A 151 6.91 3.68 22.31
C LEU A 151 7.14 2.42 21.44
N LEU A 152 6.07 1.91 20.82
CA LEU A 152 6.17 0.76 19.91
C LEU A 152 7.02 1.09 18.68
N ALA A 153 6.78 2.24 18.07
CA ALA A 153 7.55 2.71 16.92
C ALA A 153 9.04 2.90 17.28
N SER A 154 9.33 3.52 18.43
CA SER A 154 10.69 3.67 18.95
C SER A 154 11.42 2.32 19.06
N LYS A 155 10.75 1.30 19.60
CA LYS A 155 11.33 -0.05 19.72
C LYS A 155 11.52 -0.74 18.38
N CYS A 156 10.59 -0.56 17.44
CA CYS A 156 10.65 -1.20 16.13
C CYS A 156 11.78 -0.66 15.25
N TRP A 157 12.03 0.64 15.30
CA TRP A 157 13.01 1.29 14.42
C TRP A 157 14.25 1.83 15.14
N GLY A 158 14.37 1.62 16.45
CA GLY A 158 15.58 1.95 17.21
C GLY A 158 15.84 3.44 17.37
N VAL A 159 14.79 4.28 17.29
CA VAL A 159 14.86 5.74 17.41
C VAL A 159 14.22 6.18 18.73
N LYS A 160 14.79 7.20 19.41
CA LYS A 160 14.23 7.74 20.67
C LYS A 160 12.75 8.15 20.51
N GLU A 161 11.96 7.94 21.57
CA GLU A 161 10.52 8.26 21.57
C GLU A 161 10.24 9.74 21.27
N ASP A 162 11.12 10.64 21.68
CA ASP A 162 10.97 12.07 21.42
C ASP A 162 11.30 12.48 19.98
N TYR A 163 11.93 11.58 19.21
CA TYR A 163 12.35 11.83 17.83
C TYR A 163 11.44 11.19 16.81
N ILE A 164 10.44 10.40 17.20
CA ILE A 164 9.59 9.63 16.29
C ILE A 164 8.10 9.89 16.50
N ILE A 165 7.36 9.88 15.42
CA ILE A 165 5.90 9.82 15.38
C ILE A 165 5.45 8.81 14.34
N CYS A 166 4.37 8.07 14.62
CA CYS A 166 3.69 7.22 13.65
C CYS A 166 2.38 7.83 13.17
N GLY A 167 2.03 7.55 11.92
CA GLY A 167 0.83 8.07 11.26
C GLY A 167 0.10 7.01 10.44
N ASN A 168 -1.11 7.34 10.02
CA ASN A 168 -1.96 6.54 9.14
C ASN A 168 -1.38 6.52 7.70
N GLY A 169 -0.26 5.85 7.54
CA GLY A 169 0.64 5.93 6.40
C GLY A 169 1.47 7.21 6.42
N ALA A 170 2.55 7.21 5.61
CA ALA A 170 3.37 8.41 5.44
C ALA A 170 2.56 9.61 4.92
N ALA A 171 1.49 9.36 4.16
CA ALA A 171 0.66 10.42 3.57
C ALA A 171 0.00 11.34 4.61
N GLU A 172 -0.43 10.81 5.77
CA GLU A 172 -0.92 11.66 6.86
C GLU A 172 0.19 12.57 7.37
N LEU A 173 1.37 12.01 7.64
CA LEU A 173 2.51 12.76 8.15
C LEU A 173 3.02 13.81 7.15
N ILE A 174 3.05 13.47 5.86
CA ILE A 174 3.38 14.40 4.79
C ILE A 174 2.39 15.57 4.78
N LYS A 175 1.08 15.28 4.81
CA LYS A 175 0.05 16.32 4.83
C LYS A 175 0.26 17.28 6.01
N GLU A 176 0.31 16.75 7.22
CA GLU A 176 0.47 17.56 8.43
C GLU A 176 1.79 18.35 8.43
N LEU A 177 2.89 17.73 7.97
CA LEU A 177 4.18 18.42 7.84
C LEU A 177 4.10 19.58 6.84
N MET A 178 3.56 19.34 5.65
CA MET A 178 3.47 20.35 4.60
C MET A 178 2.56 21.54 5.00
N GLU A 179 1.54 21.30 5.82
CA GLU A 179 0.70 22.38 6.38
C GLU A 179 1.45 23.24 7.42
N THR A 180 2.53 22.74 8.05
CA THR A 180 3.35 23.50 9.01
C THR A 180 4.47 24.29 8.35
N LEU A 181 4.84 23.98 7.12
CA LEU A 181 5.95 24.60 6.41
C LEU A 181 5.47 25.87 5.67
N THR A 182 6.37 26.82 5.55
CA THR A 182 6.17 28.07 4.78
C THR A 182 7.40 28.36 3.94
N GLY A 183 7.34 29.34 3.05
CA GLY A 183 8.48 29.77 2.25
C GLY A 183 8.61 28.97 0.94
N THR A 184 9.86 28.64 0.58
CA THR A 184 10.18 27.97 -0.68
C THR A 184 10.53 26.52 -0.48
N LEU A 185 9.91 25.64 -1.29
CA LEU A 185 10.17 24.20 -1.33
C LEU A 185 10.97 23.84 -2.58
N GLY A 186 12.17 23.34 -2.42
CA GLY A 186 12.97 22.72 -3.48
C GLY A 186 12.54 21.27 -3.71
N ILE A 187 12.27 20.91 -4.95
CA ILE A 187 11.94 19.53 -5.36
C ILE A 187 12.75 19.11 -6.57
N ILE A 188 12.90 17.81 -6.75
CA ILE A 188 13.48 17.18 -7.94
C ILE A 188 12.33 16.60 -8.77
N ARG A 189 12.32 16.74 -10.09
CA ARG A 189 11.31 16.15 -10.96
C ARG A 189 11.92 15.19 -11.97
N PRO A 190 11.21 14.07 -12.29
CA PRO A 190 9.89 13.66 -11.79
C PRO A 190 9.92 13.34 -10.29
N THR A 191 8.79 13.40 -9.60
CA THR A 191 8.73 13.22 -8.13
C THR A 191 7.44 12.51 -7.69
N PHE A 192 7.39 12.10 -6.43
CA PHE A 192 6.15 11.67 -5.79
C PHE A 192 5.29 12.89 -5.46
N GLU A 193 4.18 13.03 -6.17
CA GLU A 193 3.35 14.25 -6.20
C GLU A 193 2.64 14.57 -4.87
N GLU A 194 2.64 13.67 -3.87
CA GLU A 194 1.96 13.94 -2.60
C GLU A 194 2.55 15.16 -1.88
N TYR A 195 3.87 15.40 -1.96
CA TYR A 195 4.49 16.57 -1.37
C TYR A 195 4.09 17.88 -2.07
N PRO A 196 4.33 18.07 -3.38
CA PRO A 196 3.96 19.32 -4.04
C PRO A 196 2.44 19.54 -4.09
N ASN A 197 1.62 18.47 -4.14
CA ASN A 197 0.17 18.59 -4.09
C ASN A 197 -0.36 19.09 -2.73
N ARG A 198 0.43 18.99 -1.66
CA ARG A 198 0.10 19.53 -0.34
C ARG A 198 0.63 20.93 -0.10
N CYS A 199 1.37 21.50 -1.04
CA CYS A 199 1.82 22.88 -0.96
C CYS A 199 0.64 23.84 -1.04
N GLN A 200 0.38 24.58 0.05
CA GLN A 200 -0.64 25.62 0.12
C GLN A 200 -0.03 27.03 0.21
N LEU A 201 1.03 27.17 0.99
CA LEU A 201 1.71 28.41 1.30
C LEU A 201 3.13 28.49 0.73
N GLN A 202 3.62 27.39 0.16
CA GLN A 202 4.98 27.28 -0.36
C GLN A 202 5.05 27.67 -1.84
N THR A 203 6.14 28.37 -2.22
CA THR A 203 6.54 28.47 -3.62
C THR A 203 7.46 27.32 -3.97
N VAL A 204 7.17 26.61 -5.05
CA VAL A 204 7.93 25.44 -5.47
C VAL A 204 9.05 25.84 -6.43
N VAL A 205 10.31 25.48 -6.07
CA VAL A 205 11.49 25.60 -6.92
C VAL A 205 11.89 24.21 -7.40
N THR A 206 11.92 24.00 -8.70
CA THR A 206 12.09 22.67 -9.30
C THR A 206 13.45 22.51 -9.95
N PHE A 207 14.17 21.44 -9.56
CA PHE A 207 15.32 20.91 -10.29
C PHE A 207 14.88 19.78 -11.20
N ILE A 208 15.31 19.82 -12.47
CA ILE A 208 15.05 18.77 -13.46
C ILE A 208 16.39 18.31 -14.00
N PRO A 209 16.79 17.03 -13.73
CA PRO A 209 18.01 16.48 -14.33
C PRO A 209 17.99 16.54 -15.86
N GLN A 210 19.08 17.00 -16.46
CA GLN A 210 19.17 17.22 -17.92
C GLN A 210 19.71 15.99 -18.65
N ASN A 211 19.19 14.80 -18.30
CA ASN A 211 19.52 13.52 -18.93
C ASN A 211 18.28 12.63 -19.02
N ASN A 212 18.30 11.66 -19.93
CA ASN A 212 17.14 10.80 -20.20
C ASN A 212 16.83 9.79 -19.09
N GLU A 213 17.77 9.57 -18.15
CA GLU A 213 17.61 8.62 -17.03
C GLU A 213 17.24 9.31 -15.72
N TYR A 214 17.09 10.63 -15.73
CA TYR A 214 16.83 11.45 -14.54
C TYR A 214 17.86 11.23 -13.43
N ARG A 215 19.13 10.95 -13.77
CA ARG A 215 20.22 10.77 -12.82
C ARG A 215 20.76 12.10 -12.34
N TYR A 216 21.04 12.17 -11.05
CA TYR A 216 21.64 13.32 -10.40
C TYR A 216 22.44 12.87 -9.16
N ASN A 217 23.36 13.70 -8.73
CA ASN A 217 24.12 13.51 -7.51
C ASN A 217 23.94 14.72 -6.57
N ILE A 218 24.55 14.68 -5.40
CA ILE A 218 24.42 15.77 -4.42
C ILE A 218 25.06 17.08 -4.89
N GLN A 219 26.12 17.02 -5.72
CA GLN A 219 26.77 18.23 -6.25
C GLN A 219 25.81 18.99 -7.16
N ASP A 220 25.08 18.27 -8.04
CA ASP A 220 24.07 18.86 -8.92
C ASP A 220 23.01 19.62 -8.12
N LEU A 221 22.56 19.06 -6.97
CA LEU A 221 21.59 19.66 -6.08
C LEU A 221 22.18 20.89 -5.35
N MET A 222 23.38 20.78 -4.81
CA MET A 222 24.05 21.87 -4.11
C MET A 222 24.32 23.08 -5.05
N ASP A 223 24.74 22.83 -6.28
CA ASP A 223 24.99 23.87 -7.27
C ASP A 223 23.68 24.58 -7.68
N PHE A 224 22.64 23.80 -7.95
CA PHE A 224 21.35 24.32 -8.36
C PHE A 224 20.67 25.13 -7.25
N PHE A 225 20.52 24.54 -6.05
CA PHE A 225 19.86 25.21 -4.93
C PHE A 225 20.76 26.24 -4.25
N GLY A 226 22.06 26.19 -4.47
CA GLY A 226 22.98 27.28 -4.12
C GLY A 226 22.75 28.54 -4.96
N SER A 227 22.39 28.37 -6.24
CA SER A 227 22.03 29.48 -7.14
C SER A 227 20.55 29.92 -7.02
N LYS A 228 19.68 29.03 -6.54
CA LYS A 228 18.25 29.27 -6.33
C LYS A 228 17.86 28.84 -4.90
N PRO A 229 18.14 29.68 -3.89
CA PRO A 229 17.94 29.32 -2.49
C PRO A 229 16.50 28.92 -2.18
N VAL A 230 16.36 27.94 -1.28
CA VAL A 230 15.08 27.44 -0.79
C VAL A 230 15.10 27.33 0.73
N ASP A 231 13.93 27.40 1.36
CA ASP A 231 13.81 27.25 2.83
C ASP A 231 13.75 25.77 3.24
N THR A 232 13.22 24.92 2.35
CA THR A 232 13.12 23.47 2.54
C THR A 232 13.52 22.76 1.26
N LEU A 233 14.32 21.70 1.35
CA LEU A 233 14.66 20.81 0.24
C LEU A 233 14.08 19.43 0.50
N LEU A 234 13.33 18.89 -0.48
CA LEU A 234 12.82 17.52 -0.47
C LEU A 234 13.74 16.63 -1.30
N LEU A 235 14.21 15.55 -0.69
CA LEU A 235 14.93 14.46 -1.32
C LEU A 235 14.13 13.16 -1.09
N ILE A 236 13.65 12.53 -2.15
CA ILE A 236 13.08 11.17 -2.10
C ILE A 236 14.21 10.21 -2.45
N ASN A 237 14.57 9.28 -1.55
CA ASN A 237 15.76 8.46 -1.70
C ASN A 237 15.58 7.01 -1.21
N PRO A 238 15.57 6.01 -2.08
CA PRO A 238 15.60 6.08 -3.55
C PRO A 238 14.44 6.87 -4.14
N ASP A 239 14.71 7.57 -5.24
CA ASP A 239 13.74 8.47 -5.85
C ASP A 239 12.56 7.73 -6.52
N ASN A 240 11.40 8.29 -6.41
CA ASN A 240 10.19 7.79 -7.05
C ASN A 240 9.61 8.87 -7.99
N PRO A 241 9.59 8.67 -9.32
CA PRO A 241 9.67 7.37 -10.00
C PRO A 241 11.02 7.01 -10.64
N SER A 242 12.05 7.87 -10.60
CA SER A 242 13.29 7.67 -11.39
C SER A 242 14.16 6.51 -10.91
N GLY A 243 14.03 6.11 -9.63
CA GLY A 243 14.89 5.10 -9.00
C GLY A 243 16.34 5.59 -8.77
N ASN A 244 16.60 6.90 -8.89
CA ASN A 244 17.91 7.45 -8.55
C ASN A 244 18.18 7.23 -7.05
N TYR A 245 19.38 6.78 -6.70
CA TYR A 245 19.78 6.52 -5.33
C TYR A 245 21.06 7.29 -4.99
N ILE A 246 21.01 7.96 -3.85
CA ILE A 246 22.14 8.69 -3.25
C ILE A 246 22.54 7.94 -1.98
N SER A 247 23.86 7.70 -1.81
CA SER A 247 24.36 6.98 -0.64
C SER A 247 24.05 7.72 0.67
N MET A 248 23.99 6.99 1.78
CA MET A 248 23.79 7.59 3.11
C MET A 248 24.86 8.64 3.43
N GLU A 249 26.11 8.36 3.04
CA GLU A 249 27.24 9.27 3.24
C GLU A 249 27.02 10.58 2.47
N ASP A 250 26.59 10.49 1.22
CA ASP A 250 26.30 11.66 0.38
C ASP A 250 25.09 12.45 0.92
N VAL A 251 24.04 11.74 1.38
CA VAL A 251 22.89 12.41 2.03
C VAL A 251 23.35 13.18 3.29
N CYS A 252 24.27 12.62 4.07
CA CYS A 252 24.86 13.33 5.22
C CYS A 252 25.67 14.56 4.80
N ILE A 253 26.39 14.50 3.66
CA ILE A 253 27.09 15.68 3.10
C ILE A 253 26.07 16.74 2.67
N LEU A 254 25.00 16.35 2.02
CA LEU A 254 23.89 17.26 1.64
C LEU A 254 23.22 17.87 2.88
N ALA A 255 22.98 17.08 3.93
CA ALA A 255 22.41 17.57 5.19
C ALA A 255 23.30 18.64 5.82
N LYS A 256 24.61 18.42 5.85
CA LYS A 256 25.57 19.42 6.34
C LYS A 256 25.60 20.69 5.49
N TRP A 257 25.45 20.55 4.17
CA TRP A 257 25.33 21.70 3.27
C TRP A 257 24.03 22.47 3.57
N CYS A 258 22.89 21.78 3.70
CA CYS A 258 21.61 22.37 4.05
C CYS A 258 21.68 23.14 5.37
N GLU A 259 22.29 22.56 6.43
CA GLU A 259 22.47 23.24 7.71
C GLU A 259 23.22 24.56 7.59
N ARG A 260 24.34 24.58 6.83
CA ARG A 260 25.13 25.80 6.60
C ARG A 260 24.38 26.89 5.85
N HIS A 261 23.38 26.54 5.07
CA HIS A 261 22.57 27.47 4.27
C HIS A 261 21.21 27.78 4.91
N GLY A 262 20.95 27.24 6.13
CA GLY A 262 19.67 27.43 6.82
C GLY A 262 18.49 26.71 6.15
N VAL A 263 18.77 25.69 5.35
CA VAL A 263 17.78 24.88 4.62
C VAL A 263 17.35 23.70 5.47
N ARG A 264 16.04 23.46 5.61
CA ARG A 264 15.50 22.23 6.18
C ARG A 264 15.57 21.12 5.13
N LEU A 265 16.08 19.96 5.48
CA LEU A 265 16.14 18.81 4.59
C LEU A 265 15.04 17.79 4.97
N ILE A 266 14.17 17.47 4.05
CA ILE A 266 13.23 16.35 4.16
C ILE A 266 13.78 15.21 3.31
N VAL A 267 13.96 14.03 3.92
CA VAL A 267 14.38 12.81 3.23
C VAL A 267 13.24 11.78 3.34
N ASP A 268 12.69 11.35 2.21
CA ASP A 268 11.71 10.27 2.17
C ASP A 268 12.43 8.95 1.87
N GLU A 269 12.54 8.10 2.89
CA GLU A 269 13.18 6.78 2.82
C GLU A 269 12.20 5.64 2.54
N SER A 270 11.04 5.89 1.99
CA SER A 270 9.99 4.86 1.80
C SER A 270 10.46 3.66 0.98
N PHE A 271 11.54 3.80 0.20
CA PHE A 271 12.11 2.77 -0.64
C PHE A 271 13.55 2.38 -0.29
N VAL A 272 14.14 2.89 0.78
CA VAL A 272 15.56 2.65 1.12
C VAL A 272 15.87 1.16 1.34
N ASP A 273 14.91 0.41 1.86
CA ASP A 273 15.07 -1.03 2.09
C ASP A 273 15.12 -1.88 0.80
N PHE A 274 14.89 -1.28 -0.36
CA PHE A 274 15.06 -1.92 -1.69
C PHE A 274 16.43 -1.61 -2.31
N SER A 275 17.25 -0.77 -1.68
CA SER A 275 18.59 -0.44 -2.16
C SER A 275 19.58 -1.56 -1.84
N GLU A 276 20.63 -1.68 -2.63
CA GLU A 276 21.72 -2.62 -2.36
C GLU A 276 22.40 -2.26 -1.04
N GLY A 277 22.65 -3.27 -0.18
CA GLY A 277 23.23 -3.05 1.16
C GLY A 277 22.28 -2.36 2.15
N TRP A 278 21.00 -2.41 1.93
CA TRP A 278 19.92 -1.68 2.62
C TRP A 278 19.98 -1.69 4.16
N THR A 279 20.55 -2.71 4.77
CA THR A 279 20.63 -2.82 6.25
C THR A 279 21.40 -1.66 6.91
N ASN A 280 22.21 -0.93 6.14
CA ASN A 280 23.04 0.18 6.62
C ASN A 280 22.73 1.52 5.94
N ASN A 281 21.70 1.56 5.09
CA ASN A 281 21.41 2.71 4.22
C ASN A 281 20.39 3.69 4.82
N SER A 282 19.73 3.34 5.93
CA SER A 282 18.73 4.20 6.58
C SER A 282 19.39 5.29 7.41
N LEU A 283 18.78 6.46 7.45
CA LEU A 283 19.14 7.58 8.31
C LEU A 283 18.51 7.49 9.72
N LEU A 284 17.75 6.44 10.00
CA LEU A 284 17.02 6.23 11.26
C LEU A 284 17.95 5.74 12.38
N TYR A 285 18.95 6.55 12.70
CA TYR A 285 19.86 6.36 13.85
C TYR A 285 19.88 7.64 14.68
N ASP A 286 19.79 7.50 16.02
CA ASP A 286 19.78 8.65 16.92
C ASP A 286 20.97 9.59 16.72
N ASN A 287 22.17 9.05 16.54
CA ASN A 287 23.38 9.84 16.31
C ASN A 287 23.34 10.61 14.98
N VAL A 288 22.70 10.08 13.94
CA VAL A 288 22.53 10.77 12.66
C VAL A 288 21.52 11.91 12.80
N LEU A 289 20.36 11.63 13.42
CA LEU A 289 19.33 12.64 13.67
C LEU A 289 19.84 13.77 14.56
N GLU A 290 20.61 13.45 15.62
CA GLU A 290 21.19 14.43 16.51
C GLU A 290 22.30 15.27 15.86
N THR A 291 23.04 14.70 14.90
CA THR A 291 24.04 15.43 14.11
C THR A 291 23.40 16.44 13.17
N TYR A 292 22.19 16.11 12.66
CA TYR A 292 21.45 16.93 11.69
C TYR A 292 20.03 17.25 12.16
N PRO A 293 19.85 18.06 13.24
CA PRO A 293 18.53 18.28 13.85
C PRO A 293 17.53 19.01 12.94
N HIS A 294 18.00 19.68 11.87
CA HIS A 294 17.17 20.30 10.83
C HIS A 294 16.68 19.30 9.80
N MET A 295 17.12 18.02 9.85
CA MET A 295 16.69 16.96 8.95
C MET A 295 15.42 16.27 9.47
N ILE A 296 14.52 15.97 8.55
CA ILE A 296 13.30 15.19 8.78
C ILE A 296 13.37 13.97 7.89
N VAL A 297 13.22 12.78 8.47
CA VAL A 297 13.17 11.52 7.75
C VAL A 297 11.74 10.99 7.78
N ILE A 298 11.18 10.69 6.62
CA ILE A 298 9.84 10.08 6.47
C ILE A 298 10.00 8.70 5.86
N LYS A 299 9.26 7.72 6.37
CA LYS A 299 9.29 6.35 5.87
C LYS A 299 7.90 5.74 5.87
N SER A 300 7.46 5.28 4.71
CA SER A 300 6.27 4.44 4.59
C SER A 300 6.61 2.99 4.95
N ILE A 301 6.00 2.47 5.98
CA ILE A 301 6.17 1.07 6.37
C ILE A 301 5.44 0.13 5.42
N SER A 302 4.44 0.63 4.73
CA SER A 302 3.60 -0.15 3.80
C SER A 302 4.37 -0.81 2.66
N LYS A 303 5.47 -0.22 2.21
CA LYS A 303 6.20 -0.61 1.00
C LYS A 303 7.09 -1.82 1.21
N SER A 304 8.19 -1.62 1.91
CA SER A 304 9.21 -2.64 2.15
C SER A 304 8.71 -3.77 3.05
N TYR A 305 7.82 -3.46 3.98
CA TYR A 305 7.22 -4.46 4.88
C TYR A 305 6.01 -5.19 4.30
N GLY A 306 5.63 -4.92 3.05
CA GLY A 306 4.57 -5.66 2.35
C GLY A 306 3.16 -5.54 2.96
N VAL A 307 2.90 -4.51 3.74
CA VAL A 307 1.66 -4.34 4.53
C VAL A 307 0.90 -3.04 4.18
N PRO A 308 0.61 -2.75 2.90
CA PRO A 308 0.01 -1.49 2.51
C PRO A 308 -1.39 -1.26 3.11
N GLY A 309 -2.11 -2.34 3.41
CA GLY A 309 -3.45 -2.29 4.02
C GLY A 309 -3.44 -1.84 5.48
N LEU A 310 -2.32 -1.97 6.20
CA LEU A 310 -2.20 -1.52 7.59
C LEU A 310 -2.12 0.00 7.72
N ARG A 311 -1.74 0.70 6.66
CA ARG A 311 -1.64 2.16 6.66
C ARG A 311 -0.71 2.67 7.77
N LEU A 312 0.56 2.24 7.79
CA LEU A 312 1.55 2.66 8.78
C LEU A 312 2.69 3.43 8.10
N GLY A 313 3.04 4.58 8.67
CA GLY A 313 4.20 5.39 8.31
C GLY A 313 4.82 6.00 9.55
N ILE A 314 6.08 6.40 9.45
CA ILE A 314 6.80 7.08 10.51
C ILE A 314 7.46 8.36 9.99
N MET A 315 7.65 9.32 10.89
CA MET A 315 8.47 10.51 10.68
C MET A 315 9.40 10.67 11.86
N CYS A 316 10.67 10.95 11.60
CA CYS A 316 11.70 11.08 12.60
C CYS A 316 12.50 12.38 12.41
N SER A 317 12.85 13.03 13.53
CA SER A 317 13.73 14.19 13.59
C SER A 317 14.21 14.41 15.02
N ALA A 318 15.41 14.92 15.21
CA ALA A 318 15.87 15.39 16.52
C ALA A 318 15.31 16.77 16.91
N ASP A 319 14.57 17.45 16.01
CA ASP A 319 13.75 18.62 16.39
C ASP A 319 12.53 18.17 17.20
N VAL A 320 12.74 18.01 18.53
CA VAL A 320 11.69 17.59 19.49
C VAL A 320 10.49 18.55 19.44
N GLY A 321 10.73 19.83 19.17
CA GLY A 321 9.66 20.82 19.03
C GLY A 321 8.75 20.52 17.83
N LEU A 322 9.35 20.17 16.68
CA LEU A 322 8.61 19.73 15.50
C LEU A 322 7.83 18.45 15.79
N ILE A 323 8.48 17.41 16.29
CA ILE A 323 7.84 16.13 16.61
C ILE A 323 6.67 16.31 17.58
N THR A 324 6.84 17.17 18.60
CA THR A 324 5.76 17.48 19.56
C THR A 324 4.58 18.18 18.87
N ARG A 325 4.83 19.13 17.96
CA ARG A 325 3.76 19.77 17.17
C ARG A 325 3.04 18.77 16.29
N MET A 326 3.77 17.91 15.60
CA MET A 326 3.19 16.86 14.76
C MET A 326 2.32 15.89 15.56
N LYS A 327 2.78 15.46 16.77
CA LYS A 327 1.99 14.61 17.67
C LYS A 327 0.67 15.26 18.11
N LYS A 328 0.59 16.59 18.12
CA LYS A 328 -0.64 17.33 18.45
C LYS A 328 -1.52 17.59 17.23
N ALA A 329 -0.95 17.63 16.03
CA ALA A 329 -1.67 17.90 14.79
C ALA A 329 -2.47 16.69 14.30
N VAL A 330 -1.92 15.48 14.43
CA VAL A 330 -2.64 14.26 14.03
C VAL A 330 -3.84 13.99 14.93
N SER A 331 -4.84 13.31 14.38
CA SER A 331 -6.07 12.96 15.09
C SER A 331 -5.81 11.98 16.25
N ILE A 332 -6.70 11.99 17.25
CA ILE A 332 -6.72 10.92 18.26
C ILE A 332 -6.95 9.58 17.55
N TRP A 333 -6.25 8.53 17.99
CA TRP A 333 -6.30 7.20 17.37
C TRP A 333 -6.01 7.22 15.85
N ASN A 334 -5.04 8.02 15.45
CA ASN A 334 -4.70 8.25 14.06
C ASN A 334 -4.24 6.99 13.30
N ILE A 335 -3.68 5.99 14.00
CA ILE A 335 -3.41 4.67 13.41
C ILE A 335 -4.46 3.67 13.87
N ASN A 336 -4.69 2.63 13.08
CA ASN A 336 -5.63 1.57 13.40
C ASN A 336 -5.00 0.48 14.29
N SER A 337 -5.84 -0.31 14.97
CA SER A 337 -5.42 -1.40 15.85
C SER A 337 -4.57 -2.47 15.17
N PHE A 338 -4.76 -2.73 13.88
CA PHE A 338 -3.94 -3.66 13.12
C PHE A 338 -2.51 -3.14 12.93
N ALA A 339 -2.34 -1.83 12.70
CA ALA A 339 -1.02 -1.20 12.61
C ALA A 339 -0.29 -1.21 13.96
N GLU A 340 -0.98 -0.91 15.05
CA GLU A 340 -0.45 -1.04 16.41
C GLU A 340 -0.02 -2.48 16.70
N PHE A 341 -0.89 -3.45 16.45
CA PHE A 341 -0.60 -4.86 16.68
C PHE A 341 0.57 -5.35 15.83
N PHE A 342 0.68 -4.90 14.58
CA PHE A 342 1.84 -5.19 13.75
C PHE A 342 3.14 -4.73 14.42
N MET A 343 3.19 -3.51 14.96
CA MET A 343 4.38 -3.03 15.69
C MET A 343 4.67 -3.86 16.94
N GLN A 344 3.65 -4.35 17.63
CA GLN A 344 3.82 -5.23 18.81
C GLN A 344 4.50 -6.54 18.47
N ILE A 345 4.13 -7.15 17.33
CA ILE A 345 4.61 -8.49 16.96
C ILE A 345 5.82 -8.47 16.03
N PHE A 346 6.12 -7.33 15.38
CA PHE A 346 7.15 -7.23 14.34
C PHE A 346 8.52 -7.76 14.79
N SER A 347 8.95 -7.47 16.01
CA SER A 347 10.25 -7.92 16.54
C SER A 347 10.43 -9.46 16.53
N LYS A 348 9.34 -10.23 16.57
CA LYS A 348 9.38 -11.70 16.47
C LYS A 348 9.78 -12.16 15.06
N TYR A 349 9.49 -11.34 14.06
CA TYR A 349 9.62 -11.64 12.63
C TYR A 349 10.69 -10.79 11.92
N GLU A 350 11.43 -9.97 12.65
CA GLU A 350 12.46 -9.10 12.10
C GLU A 350 13.54 -9.88 11.33
N LYS A 351 13.87 -11.09 11.80
CA LYS A 351 14.83 -11.97 11.11
C LYS A 351 14.31 -12.49 9.76
N ASP A 352 13.01 -12.64 9.62
CA ASP A 352 12.39 -13.06 8.35
C ASP A 352 12.36 -11.88 7.35
N TYR A 353 12.47 -10.65 7.86
CA TYR A 353 12.55 -9.44 7.06
C TYR A 353 13.98 -9.19 6.54
N LYS A 354 14.99 -9.42 7.38
CA LYS A 354 16.42 -9.30 7.06
C LYS A 354 16.92 -10.52 6.30
#